data_63add726aed464fbd29825ac79b9c721
#
_entry.id   63add726aed464fbd29825ac79b9c721
#
_cell.length_a   1.000
_cell.length_b   1.000
_cell.length_c   1.000
_cell.angle_alpha   90.00
_cell.angle_beta   90.00
_cell.angle_gamma   90.00
#
_symmetry.space_group_name_H-M   'P 1'
#
loop_
_entity.id
_entity.type
_entity.pdbx_description
1 polymer ?
#
loop_
_entity_poly.entity_id
_entity_poly.type
_entity_poly.pdbx_seq_one_letter_code
_entity_poly.pdbx_strand_id
1 'polypeptide(L)'
;MSDAYKIIDHIYDTVVVGAGGSGLRATMGSAEAGLKTACITKVFPTRSHTVAAQGGIAASLGNNSPDHWTWHMYDTVKGSDWLGDQDAIEYMVREAPAAVYELEHAGVPFSRNADGTIYQRPFGGHMQNMGEGPPVQRTAAAADRTGHAMLHALYQQSLKYDADFFIEYFALDLIMENGECRGVIAMCMEDGSIHRFKSHAVVLATGGYGRAY
;
A
#
# COMPACT_ATOMS: atom_id res chain seq x y z
N MET A 1 7.12 37.04 23.27
CA MET A 1 6.07 36.13 22.80
C MET A 1 6.54 34.74 23.27
N SER A 2 5.78 34.13 24.17
CA SER A 2 6.11 32.76 24.60
C SER A 2 5.97 31.86 23.40
N ASP A 3 7.00 31.02 23.10
CA ASP A 3 6.90 29.96 22.12
C ASP A 3 5.75 29.05 22.56
N ALA A 4 4.56 29.28 21.98
CA ALA A 4 3.37 28.49 22.32
C ALA A 4 3.51 27.02 21.97
N TYR A 5 4.43 26.69 21.04
CA TYR A 5 4.71 25.33 20.61
C TYR A 5 6.20 25.16 20.30
N LYS A 6 6.79 24.08 20.82
CA LYS A 6 8.12 23.66 20.41
C LYS A 6 7.97 22.88 19.10
N ILE A 7 8.63 23.35 18.03
CA ILE A 7 8.70 22.63 16.76
C ILE A 7 9.98 21.82 16.74
N ILE A 8 9.85 20.51 16.46
CA ILE A 8 10.97 19.58 16.32
C ILE A 8 11.19 19.32 14.86
N ASP A 9 12.38 19.67 14.35
CA ASP A 9 12.74 19.53 12.95
C ASP A 9 13.38 18.17 12.66
N HIS A 10 12.95 17.57 11.53
CA HIS A 10 13.49 16.34 10.96
C HIS A 10 13.83 16.57 9.47
N ILE A 11 14.89 15.91 8.98
CA ILE A 11 15.33 16.01 7.58
C ILE A 11 15.45 14.59 7.01
N TYR A 12 14.75 14.34 5.91
CA TYR A 12 14.71 13.08 5.18
C TYR A 12 14.77 13.33 3.67
N ASP A 13 15.13 12.30 2.90
CA ASP A 13 15.00 12.35 1.45
C ASP A 13 13.54 12.13 1.04
N THR A 14 12.88 11.15 1.70
CA THR A 14 11.49 10.79 1.45
C THR A 14 10.71 10.70 2.76
N VAL A 15 9.50 11.25 2.77
CA VAL A 15 8.52 11.10 3.85
C VAL A 15 7.28 10.40 3.31
N VAL A 16 6.91 9.28 3.92
CA VAL A 16 5.69 8.52 3.59
C VAL A 16 4.66 8.75 4.68
N VAL A 17 3.46 9.18 4.30
CA VAL A 17 2.34 9.39 5.23
C VAL A 17 1.36 8.24 5.12
N GLY A 18 1.32 7.41 6.16
CA GLY A 18 0.50 6.20 6.25
C GLY A 18 1.33 4.93 6.09
N ALA A 19 1.12 3.96 6.99
CA ALA A 19 1.81 2.67 7.03
C ALA A 19 0.88 1.48 6.73
N GLY A 20 -0.05 1.66 5.80
CA GLY A 20 -0.81 0.57 5.18
C GLY A 20 0.02 -0.17 4.13
N GLY A 21 -0.60 -1.08 3.37
CA GLY A 21 0.10 -1.86 2.35
C GLY A 21 0.87 -0.99 1.35
N SER A 22 0.24 0.05 0.80
CA SER A 22 0.87 0.99 -0.13
C SER A 22 1.99 1.80 0.50
N GLY A 23 1.76 2.32 1.73
CA GLY A 23 2.77 3.12 2.44
C GLY A 23 3.99 2.30 2.85
N LEU A 24 3.80 1.09 3.37
CA LEU A 24 4.90 0.19 3.70
C LEU A 24 5.70 -0.21 2.45
N ARG A 25 5.01 -0.46 1.31
CA ARG A 25 5.73 -0.75 0.06
C ARG A 25 6.57 0.43 -0.42
N ALA A 26 6.03 1.66 -0.33
CA ALA A 26 6.76 2.88 -0.65
C ALA A 26 7.95 3.12 0.30
N THR A 27 7.73 2.91 1.61
CA THR A 27 8.76 3.04 2.64
C THR A 27 9.90 2.05 2.39
N MET A 28 9.56 0.77 2.19
CA MET A 28 10.54 -0.27 1.88
C MET A 28 11.35 0.06 0.64
N GLY A 29 10.70 0.40 -0.48
CA GLY A 29 11.39 0.67 -1.74
C GLY A 29 12.27 1.92 -1.70
N SER A 30 11.84 2.98 -1.00
CA SER A 30 12.66 4.18 -0.81
C SER A 30 13.89 3.88 0.05
N ALA A 31 13.74 3.16 1.16
CA ALA A 31 14.83 2.80 2.05
C ALA A 31 15.80 1.80 1.38
N GLU A 32 15.30 0.81 0.63
CA GLU A 32 16.09 -0.14 -0.15
C GLU A 32 16.96 0.58 -1.21
N ALA A 33 16.44 1.66 -1.80
CA ALA A 33 17.19 2.50 -2.73
C ALA A 33 18.25 3.38 -2.05
N GLY A 34 18.43 3.28 -0.73
CA GLY A 34 19.41 4.04 0.04
C GLY A 34 18.97 5.46 0.41
N LEU A 35 17.69 5.80 0.23
CA LEU A 35 17.15 7.08 0.63
C LEU A 35 16.84 7.08 2.13
N LYS A 36 17.22 8.16 2.83
CA LYS A 36 16.82 8.38 4.22
C LYS A 36 15.32 8.59 4.27
N THR A 37 14.60 7.59 4.79
CA THR A 37 13.13 7.51 4.67
C THR A 37 12.46 7.54 6.03
N ALA A 38 11.47 8.42 6.20
CA ALA A 38 10.56 8.44 7.34
C ALA A 38 9.17 7.94 6.93
N CYS A 39 8.56 7.12 7.77
CA CYS A 39 7.16 6.73 7.66
C CYS A 39 6.37 7.28 8.86
N ILE A 40 5.42 8.18 8.59
CA ILE A 40 4.55 8.80 9.60
C ILE A 40 3.22 8.05 9.62
N THR A 41 2.81 7.55 10.77
CA THR A 41 1.56 6.80 10.87
C THR A 41 0.82 7.09 12.18
N LYS A 42 -0.51 7.26 12.10
CA LYS A 42 -1.34 7.50 13.28
C LYS A 42 -1.64 6.25 14.10
N VAL A 43 -1.40 5.07 13.54
CA VAL A 43 -1.55 3.79 14.24
C VAL A 43 -0.31 2.95 13.99
N PHE A 44 -0.07 1.95 14.83
CA PHE A 44 1.04 1.01 14.59
C PHE A 44 0.87 0.35 13.19
N PRO A 45 1.91 0.18 12.38
CA PRO A 45 1.81 -0.30 10.99
C PRO A 45 0.95 -1.55 10.82
N THR A 46 1.12 -2.56 11.70
CA THR A 46 0.33 -3.82 11.65
C THR A 46 -1.13 -3.65 12.09
N ARG A 47 -1.56 -2.45 12.48
CA ARG A 47 -2.96 -2.08 12.79
C ARG A 47 -3.63 -1.27 11.69
N SER A 48 -2.94 -1.03 10.59
CA SER A 48 -3.52 -0.37 9.41
C SER A 48 -4.72 -1.18 8.87
N HIS A 49 -5.63 -0.50 8.15
CA HIS A 49 -6.84 -1.14 7.60
C HIS A 49 -6.53 -2.36 6.71
N THR A 50 -5.38 -2.40 6.06
CA THR A 50 -4.92 -3.54 5.25
C THR A 50 -4.90 -4.85 6.05
N VAL A 51 -4.71 -4.82 7.38
CA VAL A 51 -4.74 -6.03 8.22
C VAL A 51 -6.06 -6.79 8.13
N ALA A 52 -7.15 -6.09 7.85
CA ALA A 52 -8.49 -6.66 7.75
C ALA A 52 -8.77 -7.35 6.40
N ALA A 53 -7.87 -7.24 5.42
CA ALA A 53 -8.03 -7.86 4.11
C ALA A 53 -7.85 -9.38 4.21
N GLN A 54 -8.93 -10.13 3.98
CA GLN A 54 -8.97 -11.58 4.06
C GLN A 54 -8.98 -12.25 2.69
N GLY A 55 -9.58 -11.59 1.68
CA GLY A 55 -9.84 -12.15 0.36
C GLY A 55 -8.58 -12.55 -0.38
N GLY A 56 -7.60 -11.69 -0.41
CA GLY A 56 -6.36 -11.86 -1.15
C GLY A 56 -6.07 -10.69 -2.07
N ILE A 57 -5.17 -10.90 -3.02
CA ILE A 57 -4.71 -9.90 -4.00
C ILE A 57 -5.07 -10.40 -5.39
N ALA A 58 -5.86 -9.62 -6.13
CA ALA A 58 -6.23 -9.96 -7.50
C ALA A 58 -5.05 -9.73 -8.47
N ALA A 59 -4.66 -10.79 -9.16
CA ALA A 59 -3.61 -10.75 -10.18
C ALA A 59 -3.83 -11.86 -11.21
N SER A 60 -3.71 -11.56 -12.48
CA SER A 60 -3.94 -12.54 -13.57
C SER A 60 -2.74 -13.49 -13.76
N LEU A 61 -2.46 -14.35 -12.74
CA LEU A 61 -1.37 -15.33 -12.79
C LEU A 61 -1.72 -16.54 -13.69
N GLY A 62 -3.00 -16.88 -13.78
CA GLY A 62 -3.45 -18.02 -14.58
C GLY A 62 -3.17 -19.40 -13.96
N ASN A 63 -2.87 -19.49 -12.66
CA ASN A 63 -2.46 -20.73 -12.01
C ASN A 63 -3.61 -21.73 -11.81
N ASN A 64 -4.80 -21.26 -11.47
CA ASN A 64 -5.96 -22.11 -11.19
C ASN A 64 -7.01 -22.12 -12.30
N SER A 65 -7.02 -21.13 -13.16
CA SER A 65 -7.86 -21.04 -14.35
C SER A 65 -7.20 -20.12 -15.37
N PRO A 66 -7.44 -20.30 -16.70
CA PRO A 66 -6.96 -19.33 -17.68
C PRO A 66 -7.39 -17.91 -17.32
N ASP A 67 -6.47 -16.97 -17.36
CA ASP A 67 -6.72 -15.57 -17.05
C ASP A 67 -5.85 -14.65 -17.92
N HIS A 68 -6.29 -13.41 -18.08
CA HIS A 68 -5.57 -12.39 -18.84
C HIS A 68 -5.78 -11.00 -18.21
N TRP A 69 -4.75 -10.17 -18.23
CA TRP A 69 -4.80 -8.85 -17.62
C TRP A 69 -5.92 -7.95 -18.21
N THR A 70 -6.29 -8.10 -19.49
CA THR A 70 -7.39 -7.34 -20.12
C THR A 70 -8.74 -7.71 -19.51
N TRP A 71 -8.96 -8.94 -19.11
CA TRP A 71 -10.18 -9.36 -18.41
C TRP A 71 -10.20 -8.76 -17.00
N HIS A 72 -9.04 -8.76 -16.32
CA HIS A 72 -8.88 -8.11 -15.03
C HIS A 72 -9.15 -6.60 -15.13
N MET A 73 -8.63 -5.94 -16.17
CA MET A 73 -8.91 -4.53 -16.45
C MET A 73 -10.40 -4.27 -16.62
N TYR A 74 -11.07 -5.05 -17.48
CA TYR A 74 -12.51 -4.90 -17.71
C TYR A 74 -13.33 -5.04 -16.42
N ASP A 75 -13.06 -6.08 -15.63
CA ASP A 75 -13.75 -6.31 -14.35
C ASP A 75 -13.52 -5.16 -13.37
N THR A 76 -12.31 -4.59 -13.34
CA THR A 76 -11.96 -3.47 -12.46
C THR A 76 -12.65 -2.17 -12.90
N VAL A 77 -12.64 -1.85 -14.19
CA VAL A 77 -13.33 -0.68 -14.75
C VAL A 77 -14.84 -0.78 -14.50
N LYS A 78 -15.43 -1.96 -14.76
CA LYS A 78 -16.84 -2.21 -14.48
C LYS A 78 -17.17 -2.14 -12.99
N GLY A 79 -16.32 -2.73 -12.14
CA GLY A 79 -16.48 -2.72 -10.68
C GLY A 79 -16.33 -1.33 -10.03
N SER A 80 -15.68 -0.40 -10.72
CA SER A 80 -15.60 1.02 -10.33
C SER A 80 -16.73 1.88 -10.91
N ASP A 81 -17.81 1.27 -11.38
CA ASP A 81 -18.94 1.95 -12.04
C ASP A 81 -18.51 2.86 -13.21
N TRP A 82 -17.44 2.50 -13.92
CA TRP A 82 -16.84 3.25 -15.03
C TRP A 82 -16.27 4.63 -14.64
N LEU A 83 -16.11 4.88 -13.34
CA LEU A 83 -15.57 6.14 -12.81
C LEU A 83 -14.05 6.11 -12.59
N GLY A 84 -13.44 4.92 -12.61
CA GLY A 84 -12.02 4.74 -12.39
C GLY A 84 -11.15 5.31 -13.52
N ASP A 85 -9.97 5.83 -13.17
CA ASP A 85 -8.95 6.21 -14.15
C ASP A 85 -8.44 4.96 -14.86
N GLN A 86 -8.74 4.85 -16.17
CA GLN A 86 -8.46 3.63 -16.93
C GLN A 86 -6.97 3.42 -17.17
N ASP A 87 -6.18 4.47 -17.30
CA ASP A 87 -4.72 4.36 -17.48
C ASP A 87 -4.06 3.84 -16.19
N ALA A 88 -4.52 4.33 -15.04
CA ALA A 88 -4.07 3.84 -13.73
C ALA A 88 -4.51 2.38 -13.50
N ILE A 89 -5.72 2.01 -13.89
CA ILE A 89 -6.22 0.64 -13.83
C ILE A 89 -5.41 -0.29 -14.73
N GLU A 90 -5.15 0.10 -15.98
CA GLU A 90 -4.32 -0.69 -16.90
C GLU A 90 -2.93 -0.95 -16.32
N TYR A 91 -2.27 0.10 -15.82
CA TYR A 91 -0.97 -0.04 -15.17
C TYR A 91 -1.04 -1.02 -14.00
N MET A 92 -2.01 -0.83 -13.09
CA MET A 92 -2.18 -1.68 -11.91
C MET A 92 -2.35 -3.17 -12.28
N VAL A 93 -3.23 -3.49 -13.23
CA VAL A 93 -3.54 -4.89 -13.55
C VAL A 93 -2.42 -5.58 -14.34
N ARG A 94 -1.65 -4.82 -15.11
CA ARG A 94 -0.44 -5.33 -15.81
C ARG A 94 0.67 -5.66 -14.82
N GLU A 95 0.88 -4.80 -13.83
CA GLU A 95 1.93 -4.96 -12.82
C GLU A 95 1.52 -5.93 -11.68
N ALA A 96 0.23 -6.20 -11.51
CA ALA A 96 -0.25 -7.04 -10.41
C ALA A 96 0.43 -8.43 -10.32
N PRO A 97 0.70 -9.17 -11.41
CA PRO A 97 1.43 -10.42 -11.34
C PRO A 97 2.84 -10.26 -10.77
N ALA A 98 3.59 -9.28 -11.23
CA ALA A 98 4.94 -8.98 -10.73
C ALA A 98 4.91 -8.58 -9.25
N ALA A 99 3.94 -7.74 -8.85
CA ALA A 99 3.75 -7.32 -7.47
C ALA A 99 3.43 -8.49 -6.53
N VAL A 100 2.67 -9.51 -6.97
CA VAL A 100 2.41 -10.71 -6.16
C VAL A 100 3.69 -11.51 -5.92
N TYR A 101 4.52 -11.70 -6.95
CA TYR A 101 5.80 -12.38 -6.78
C TYR A 101 6.78 -11.56 -5.93
N GLU A 102 6.79 -10.24 -6.05
CA GLU A 102 7.58 -9.37 -5.19
C GLU A 102 7.18 -9.53 -3.72
N LEU A 103 5.88 -9.53 -3.42
CA LEU A 103 5.37 -9.77 -2.06
C LEU A 103 5.74 -11.16 -1.53
N GLU A 104 5.72 -12.18 -2.38
CA GLU A 104 6.19 -13.52 -2.04
C GLU A 104 7.67 -13.50 -1.64
N HIS A 105 8.52 -12.86 -2.44
CA HIS A 105 9.95 -12.72 -2.15
C HIS A 105 10.21 -11.87 -0.92
N ALA A 106 9.33 -10.92 -0.62
CA ALA A 106 9.36 -10.16 0.64
C ALA A 106 8.96 -10.98 1.87
N GLY A 107 8.44 -12.21 1.68
CA GLY A 107 8.10 -13.15 2.75
C GLY A 107 6.60 -13.35 3.00
N VAL A 108 5.72 -12.91 2.10
CA VAL A 108 4.28 -13.23 2.20
C VAL A 108 4.05 -14.71 1.89
N PRO A 109 3.54 -15.51 2.84
CA PRO A 109 3.39 -16.95 2.70
C PRO A 109 2.09 -17.29 1.96
N PHE A 110 2.02 -17.00 0.67
CA PHE A 110 0.86 -17.38 -0.14
C PHE A 110 0.59 -18.89 -0.07
N SER A 111 -0.68 -19.27 -0.03
CA SER A 111 -1.11 -20.66 -0.13
C SER A 111 -0.68 -21.26 -1.48
N ARG A 112 -0.44 -22.58 -1.51
CA ARG A 112 0.08 -23.28 -2.70
C ARG A 112 -0.90 -24.31 -3.22
N ASN A 113 -0.89 -24.47 -4.53
CA ASN A 113 -1.45 -25.63 -5.23
C ASN A 113 -0.54 -26.85 -5.05
N ALA A 114 -1.04 -28.03 -5.41
CA ALA A 114 -0.28 -29.28 -5.32
C ALA A 114 0.98 -29.30 -6.20
N ASP A 115 0.99 -28.52 -7.29
CA ASP A 115 2.13 -28.36 -8.22
C ASP A 115 3.15 -27.28 -7.74
N GLY A 116 2.90 -26.65 -6.59
CA GLY A 116 3.77 -25.63 -6.02
C GLY A 116 3.49 -24.20 -6.49
N THR A 117 2.56 -23.97 -7.43
CA THR A 117 2.17 -22.62 -7.86
C THR A 117 1.37 -21.91 -6.77
N ILE A 118 1.34 -20.55 -6.81
CA ILE A 118 0.51 -19.75 -5.87
C ILE A 118 -0.96 -20.09 -6.10
N TYR A 119 -1.65 -20.46 -5.01
CA TYR A 119 -3.08 -20.71 -5.03
C TYR A 119 -3.86 -19.42 -5.28
N GLN A 120 -4.81 -19.50 -6.20
CA GLN A 120 -5.74 -18.43 -6.51
C GLN A 120 -7.18 -18.89 -6.29
N ARG A 121 -7.97 -18.08 -5.62
CA ARG A 121 -9.39 -18.36 -5.37
C ARG A 121 -10.31 -17.54 -6.28
N PRO A 122 -11.54 -18.01 -6.52
CA PRO A 122 -12.57 -17.18 -7.17
C PRO A 122 -12.99 -16.05 -6.24
N PHE A 123 -13.40 -14.95 -6.84
CA PHE A 123 -13.99 -13.82 -6.14
C PHE A 123 -15.16 -13.24 -6.96
N GLY A 124 -16.15 -12.63 -6.31
CA GLY A 124 -17.29 -12.07 -7.00
C GLY A 124 -16.90 -11.02 -8.04
N GLY A 125 -17.47 -11.12 -9.24
CA GLY A 125 -17.21 -10.19 -10.34
C GLY A 125 -15.97 -10.50 -11.19
N HIS A 126 -15.16 -11.49 -10.83
CA HIS A 126 -14.01 -11.91 -11.64
C HIS A 126 -14.46 -12.89 -12.74
N MET A 127 -14.43 -12.44 -13.98
CA MET A 127 -14.94 -13.20 -15.14
C MET A 127 -13.88 -13.30 -16.23
N GLN A 128 -13.98 -14.36 -17.04
CA GLN A 128 -13.26 -14.46 -18.31
C GLN A 128 -13.94 -13.67 -19.41
N ASN A 129 -13.22 -13.41 -20.49
CA ASN A 129 -13.74 -12.81 -21.72
C ASN A 129 -14.60 -11.57 -21.50
N MET A 130 -14.15 -10.66 -20.63
CA MET A 130 -14.84 -9.38 -20.36
C MET A 130 -16.29 -9.56 -19.88
N GLY A 131 -16.51 -10.58 -19.06
CA GLY A 131 -17.82 -10.87 -18.45
C GLY A 131 -18.69 -11.85 -19.24
N GLU A 132 -18.26 -12.33 -20.41
CA GLU A 132 -19.00 -13.29 -21.24
C GLU A 132 -18.64 -14.77 -20.94
N GLY A 133 -17.50 -14.99 -20.26
CA GLY A 133 -17.01 -16.32 -19.91
C GLY A 133 -17.37 -16.78 -18.49
N PRO A 134 -16.89 -17.95 -18.07
CA PRO A 134 -17.06 -18.43 -16.70
C PRO A 134 -16.28 -17.59 -15.69
N PRO A 135 -16.58 -17.73 -14.36
CA PRO A 135 -15.78 -17.12 -13.30
C PRO A 135 -14.28 -17.53 -13.40
N VAL A 136 -13.40 -16.57 -13.11
CA VAL A 136 -11.96 -16.78 -13.07
C VAL A 136 -11.44 -16.76 -11.63
N GLN A 137 -10.41 -17.60 -11.38
CA GLN A 137 -9.71 -17.65 -10.11
C GLN A 137 -8.44 -16.80 -10.18
N ARG A 138 -8.51 -15.51 -9.83
CA ARG A 138 -7.34 -14.61 -9.89
C ARG A 138 -6.87 -14.06 -8.55
N THR A 139 -7.53 -14.38 -7.44
CA THR A 139 -7.18 -13.82 -6.15
C THR A 139 -6.14 -14.67 -5.43
N ALA A 140 -4.87 -14.24 -5.46
CA ALA A 140 -3.79 -14.86 -4.71
C ALA A 140 -4.00 -14.62 -3.20
N ALA A 141 -3.93 -15.68 -2.40
CA ALA A 141 -4.30 -15.61 -0.99
C ALA A 141 -3.34 -16.36 -0.07
N ALA A 142 -3.17 -15.83 1.15
CA ALA A 142 -2.55 -16.51 2.28
C ALA A 142 -3.64 -16.90 3.28
N ALA A 143 -4.33 -18.01 3.03
CA ALA A 143 -5.53 -18.44 3.73
C ALA A 143 -6.56 -17.29 3.84
N ASP A 144 -7.05 -16.97 5.04
CA ASP A 144 -7.98 -15.87 5.33
C ASP A 144 -7.30 -14.64 5.96
N ARG A 145 -5.96 -14.56 5.88
CA ARG A 145 -5.12 -13.56 6.55
C ARG A 145 -4.13 -12.86 5.62
N THR A 146 -4.46 -12.71 4.34
CA THR A 146 -3.53 -12.15 3.35
C THR A 146 -3.05 -10.75 3.72
N GLY A 147 -3.95 -9.86 4.14
CA GLY A 147 -3.57 -8.50 4.54
C GLY A 147 -2.68 -8.46 5.79
N HIS A 148 -2.97 -9.30 6.78
CA HIS A 148 -2.13 -9.46 7.97
C HIS A 148 -0.72 -9.92 7.59
N ALA A 149 -0.61 -10.98 6.77
CA ALA A 149 0.66 -11.51 6.33
C ALA A 149 1.47 -10.49 5.52
N MET A 150 0.80 -9.76 4.62
CA MET A 150 1.42 -8.71 3.81
C MET A 150 1.97 -7.56 4.66
N LEU A 151 1.21 -7.05 5.63
CA LEU A 151 1.67 -5.98 6.52
C LEU A 151 2.87 -6.39 7.35
N HIS A 152 2.86 -7.60 7.90
CA HIS A 152 4.00 -8.10 8.68
C HIS A 152 5.26 -8.27 7.83
N ALA A 153 5.13 -8.83 6.62
CA ALA A 153 6.25 -8.99 5.70
C ALA A 153 6.84 -7.62 5.28
N LEU A 154 6.00 -6.69 4.83
CA LEU A 154 6.45 -5.37 4.39
C LEU A 154 7.04 -4.54 5.54
N TYR A 155 6.45 -4.60 6.75
CA TYR A 155 6.99 -3.90 7.91
C TYR A 155 8.37 -4.45 8.29
N GLN A 156 8.51 -5.78 8.33
CA GLN A 156 9.79 -6.44 8.61
C GLN A 156 10.87 -6.05 7.58
N GLN A 157 10.52 -6.02 6.28
CA GLN A 157 11.46 -5.60 5.24
C GLN A 157 11.82 -4.11 5.38
N SER A 158 10.87 -3.26 5.72
CA SER A 158 11.14 -1.82 5.93
C SER A 158 12.13 -1.59 7.08
N LEU A 159 12.03 -2.38 8.16
CA LEU A 159 12.99 -2.33 9.28
C LEU A 159 14.39 -2.83 8.87
N LYS A 160 14.47 -3.81 7.96
CA LYS A 160 15.75 -4.32 7.45
C LYS A 160 16.56 -3.26 6.71
N TYR A 161 15.89 -2.29 6.07
CA TYR A 161 16.51 -1.20 5.32
C TYR A 161 16.61 0.12 6.13
N ASP A 162 16.52 0.05 7.47
CA ASP A 162 16.69 1.19 8.38
C ASP A 162 15.73 2.37 8.14
N ALA A 163 14.50 2.09 7.73
CA ALA A 163 13.47 3.12 7.65
C ALA A 163 13.04 3.58 9.06
N ASP A 164 12.93 4.90 9.26
CA ASP A 164 12.47 5.48 10.52
C ASP A 164 10.94 5.53 10.60
N PHE A 165 10.36 4.98 11.67
CA PHE A 165 8.91 4.98 11.89
C PHE A 165 8.52 5.96 13.00
N PHE A 166 7.64 6.91 12.65
CA PHE A 166 7.00 7.83 13.58
C PHE A 166 5.56 7.34 13.81
N ILE A 167 5.42 6.52 14.86
CA ILE A 167 4.16 5.84 15.20
C ILE A 167 3.37 6.72 16.17
N GLU A 168 2.03 6.77 15.98
CA GLU A 168 1.13 7.66 16.69
C GLU A 168 1.44 9.15 16.45
N TYR A 169 1.78 9.45 15.20
CA TYR A 169 1.91 10.80 14.67
C TYR A 169 0.79 11.09 13.67
N PHE A 170 0.09 12.19 13.90
CA PHE A 170 -0.99 12.64 13.04
C PHE A 170 -0.49 13.71 12.06
N ALA A 171 -0.48 13.40 10.77
CA ALA A 171 -0.13 14.38 9.74
C ALA A 171 -1.21 15.46 9.68
N LEU A 172 -0.79 16.72 9.89
CA LEU A 172 -1.68 17.87 9.96
C LEU A 172 -1.78 18.60 8.62
N ASP A 173 -0.62 18.82 7.97
CA ASP A 173 -0.55 19.64 6.77
C ASP A 173 0.70 19.31 5.94
N LEU A 174 0.70 19.72 4.68
CA LEU A 174 1.85 19.68 3.79
C LEU A 174 2.61 21.03 3.82
N ILE A 175 3.93 20.96 3.79
CA ILE A 175 4.77 22.13 3.64
C ILE A 175 4.88 22.44 2.15
N MET A 176 4.21 23.52 1.71
CA MET A 176 4.22 23.92 0.31
C MET A 176 5.04 25.20 0.12
N GLU A 177 6.00 25.16 -0.82
CA GLU A 177 6.81 26.31 -1.22
C GLU A 177 6.78 26.44 -2.75
N ASN A 178 6.34 27.58 -3.26
CA ASN A 178 6.28 27.86 -4.71
C ASN A 178 5.59 26.76 -5.55
N GLY A 179 4.54 26.13 -5.00
CA GLY A 179 3.80 25.06 -5.67
C GLY A 179 4.43 23.66 -5.52
N GLU A 180 5.57 23.54 -4.84
CA GLU A 180 6.24 22.25 -4.57
C GLU A 180 6.03 21.81 -3.13
N CYS A 181 5.80 20.51 -2.91
CA CYS A 181 5.73 19.92 -1.59
C CYS A 181 7.16 19.72 -1.04
N ARG A 182 7.44 20.32 0.12
CA ARG A 182 8.76 20.29 0.78
C ARG A 182 8.76 19.51 2.08
N GLY A 183 7.66 18.88 2.43
CA GLY A 183 7.56 18.08 3.64
C GLY A 183 6.18 18.02 4.25
N VAL A 184 6.12 17.63 5.52
CA VAL A 184 4.90 17.39 6.29
C VAL A 184 5.03 18.00 7.68
N ILE A 185 3.96 18.59 8.20
CA ILE A 185 3.78 18.92 9.61
C ILE A 185 2.95 17.81 10.25
N ALA A 186 3.44 17.25 11.36
CA ALA A 186 2.73 16.24 12.11
C ALA A 186 2.73 16.55 13.60
N MET A 187 1.73 16.06 14.29
CA MET A 187 1.60 16.15 15.75
C MET A 187 1.87 14.75 16.34
N CYS A 188 2.75 14.67 17.33
CA CYS A 188 2.87 13.50 18.18
C CYS A 188 1.59 13.36 19.02
N MET A 189 0.91 12.23 18.94
CA MET A 189 -0.38 12.02 19.62
C MET A 189 -0.19 11.73 21.12
N GLU A 190 1.00 11.34 21.55
CA GLU A 190 1.32 11.05 22.95
C GLU A 190 1.45 12.33 23.79
N ASP A 191 2.19 13.33 23.28
CA ASP A 191 2.54 14.53 24.07
C ASP A 191 2.06 15.85 23.45
N GLY A 192 1.46 15.80 22.24
CA GLY A 192 0.97 16.97 21.51
C GLY A 192 2.08 17.83 20.89
N SER A 193 3.34 17.41 20.90
CA SER A 193 4.43 18.15 20.25
C SER A 193 4.26 18.22 18.75
N ILE A 194 4.74 19.32 18.15
CA ILE A 194 4.66 19.54 16.70
C ILE A 194 6.00 19.21 16.05
N HIS A 195 5.94 18.38 15.05
CA HIS A 195 7.10 17.90 14.30
C HIS A 195 7.01 18.37 12.84
N ARG A 196 8.12 18.90 12.34
CA ARG A 196 8.27 19.33 10.95
C ARG A 196 9.24 18.43 10.22
N PHE A 197 8.72 17.66 9.27
CA PHE A 197 9.48 16.75 8.43
C PHE A 197 9.78 17.42 7.10
N LYS A 198 11.00 17.86 6.89
CA LYS A 198 11.47 18.40 5.60
C LYS A 198 11.95 17.25 4.72
N SER A 199 11.54 17.24 3.44
CA SER A 199 11.95 16.20 2.50
C SER A 199 11.94 16.68 1.06
N HIS A 200 12.63 15.94 0.19
CA HIS A 200 12.60 16.15 -1.26
C HIS A 200 11.34 15.58 -1.90
N ALA A 201 10.79 14.50 -1.33
CA ALA A 201 9.58 13.85 -1.81
C ALA A 201 8.66 13.45 -0.65
N VAL A 202 7.35 13.59 -0.88
CA VAL A 202 6.30 13.14 0.04
C VAL A 202 5.38 12.18 -0.68
N VAL A 203 5.14 11.01 -0.07
CA VAL A 203 4.18 10.01 -0.57
C VAL A 203 2.97 10.00 0.35
N LEU A 204 1.81 10.34 -0.17
CA LEU A 204 0.54 10.24 0.55
C LEU A 204 -0.05 8.84 0.34
N ALA A 205 -0.06 8.04 1.40
CA ALA A 205 -0.59 6.67 1.42
C ALA A 205 -1.61 6.49 2.56
N THR A 206 -2.49 7.49 2.72
CA THR A 206 -3.39 7.66 3.87
C THR A 206 -4.65 6.80 3.82
N GLY A 207 -4.81 5.97 2.77
CA GLY A 207 -5.99 5.12 2.57
C GLY A 207 -7.17 5.87 1.95
N GLY A 208 -8.36 5.29 2.08
CA GLY A 208 -9.58 5.86 1.50
C GLY A 208 -10.11 7.08 2.25
N TYR A 209 -10.82 7.96 1.52
CA TYR A 209 -11.35 9.23 2.02
C TYR A 209 -12.85 9.19 2.34
N GLY A 210 -13.48 8.03 2.35
CA GLY A 210 -14.94 7.86 2.54
C GLY A 210 -15.50 8.38 3.88
N ARG A 211 -14.63 8.90 4.78
CA ARG A 211 -15.06 9.63 5.98
C ARG A 211 -14.85 11.14 5.88
N ALA A 212 -14.21 11.61 4.83
CA ALA A 212 -13.94 13.03 4.63
C ALA A 212 -15.02 13.68 3.76
N TYR A 213 -15.61 12.95 2.81
CA TYR A 213 -16.71 13.38 1.93
C TYR A 213 -17.44 12.18 1.31
#